data_874208619759b819c577900dff802556
#
_entry.id   874208619759b819c577900dff802556
#
_cell.length_a   1.000
_cell.length_b   1.000
_cell.length_c   1.000
_cell.angle_alpha   90.00
_cell.angle_beta   90.00
_cell.angle_gamma   90.00
#
_symmetry.space_group_name_H-M   'P 1'
#
loop_
_entity.id
_entity.type
_entity.pdbx_description
1 polymer ?
#
loop_
_entity_poly.entity_id
_entity_poly.type
_entity_poly.pdbx_seq_one_letter_code
_entity_poly.pdbx_strand_id
1 'polypeptide(L)'
;MITAIYARVSTDDKGQDPLNQVMSMPEHQLSFVDYASGKSGDREQFQRMLASAERHEFDCLIFWSFDRLTREGALETLQYLKRLDTLGIAWKSVTEPYLDSCGPFKDVMIAMIATAAKMERERMSARVKAGMARIKLHGTRTGNPIGRPAINLSAQCQELRKSGKTMKQIAKELGVSPAYVCTHLAPLE
;
A
#
# COMPACT_ATOMS: atom_id res chain seq x y z
N MET A 1 -19.17 16.96 -20.35
CA MET A 1 -18.82 16.06 -19.23
C MET A 1 -18.48 14.71 -19.81
N ILE A 2 -17.22 14.30 -19.74
CA ILE A 2 -16.73 13.03 -20.28
C ILE A 2 -16.89 11.97 -19.20
N THR A 3 -17.58 10.89 -19.53
CA THR A 3 -17.87 9.79 -18.61
C THR A 3 -17.00 8.59 -18.96
N ALA A 4 -16.30 8.04 -17.96
CA ALA A 4 -15.55 6.80 -18.05
C ALA A 4 -16.26 5.69 -17.28
N ILE A 5 -16.14 4.45 -17.75
CA ILE A 5 -16.53 3.28 -16.97
C ILE A 5 -15.34 2.43 -16.58
N TYR A 6 -15.44 1.81 -15.40
CA TYR A 6 -14.56 0.74 -15.00
C TYR A 6 -15.37 -0.52 -14.68
N ALA A 7 -14.99 -1.62 -15.30
CA ALA A 7 -15.58 -2.92 -15.05
C ALA A 7 -14.49 -3.98 -14.78
N ARG A 8 -14.76 -4.86 -13.82
CA ARG A 8 -13.94 -6.02 -13.57
C ARG A 8 -14.75 -7.29 -13.76
N VAL A 9 -14.31 -8.09 -14.67
CA VAL A 9 -15.01 -9.30 -15.10
C VAL A 9 -14.24 -10.53 -14.64
N SER A 10 -14.92 -11.47 -13.96
CA SER A 10 -14.36 -12.76 -13.60
C SER A 10 -14.48 -13.73 -14.78
N THR A 11 -13.38 -14.36 -15.18
CA THR A 11 -13.41 -15.42 -16.20
C THR A 11 -13.94 -16.76 -15.66
N ASP A 12 -14.12 -16.88 -14.33
CA ASP A 12 -14.56 -18.13 -13.67
C ASP A 12 -16.10 -18.18 -13.44
N ASP A 13 -16.81 -17.07 -13.63
CA ASP A 13 -18.26 -17.03 -13.48
C ASP A 13 -18.96 -17.67 -14.69
N LYS A 14 -19.17 -18.96 -14.61
CA LYS A 14 -19.83 -19.80 -15.64
C LYS A 14 -21.29 -19.43 -15.94
N GLY A 15 -21.81 -18.33 -15.47
CA GLY A 15 -23.23 -17.96 -15.62
C GLY A 15 -23.53 -16.52 -15.96
N GLN A 16 -22.57 -15.61 -15.93
CA GLN A 16 -22.79 -14.20 -16.29
C GLN A 16 -21.82 -13.82 -17.42
N ASP A 17 -22.39 -13.47 -18.58
CA ASP A 17 -21.59 -12.93 -19.67
C ASP A 17 -20.98 -11.59 -19.21
N PRO A 18 -19.64 -11.48 -19.25
CA PRO A 18 -18.92 -10.24 -18.93
C PRO A 18 -19.42 -9.03 -19.70
N LEU A 19 -19.84 -9.26 -20.94
CA LEU A 19 -20.39 -8.23 -21.82
C LEU A 19 -21.69 -7.64 -21.28
N ASN A 20 -22.51 -8.43 -20.57
CA ASN A 20 -23.78 -7.94 -20.03
C ASN A 20 -23.60 -6.86 -18.97
N GLN A 21 -22.54 -6.92 -18.15
CA GLN A 21 -22.23 -5.85 -17.18
C GLN A 21 -21.83 -4.55 -17.89
N VAL A 22 -20.98 -4.64 -18.91
CA VAL A 22 -20.54 -3.47 -19.68
C VAL A 22 -21.68 -2.88 -20.50
N MET A 23 -22.51 -3.73 -21.13
CA MET A 23 -23.65 -3.30 -21.94
C MET A 23 -24.80 -2.69 -21.12
N SER A 24 -24.91 -3.04 -19.84
CA SER A 24 -25.92 -2.46 -18.93
C SER A 24 -25.41 -1.20 -18.21
N MET A 25 -24.17 -0.76 -18.46
CA MET A 25 -23.68 0.50 -17.94
C MET A 25 -24.25 1.70 -18.71
N PRO A 26 -24.40 2.87 -18.06
CA PRO A 26 -24.85 4.09 -18.71
C PRO A 26 -23.94 4.49 -19.89
N GLU A 27 -24.45 5.41 -20.74
CA GLU A 27 -23.69 5.97 -21.84
C GLU A 27 -22.36 6.58 -21.35
N HIS A 28 -21.27 6.21 -22.02
CA HIS A 28 -19.91 6.57 -21.65
C HIS A 28 -19.01 6.75 -22.87
N GLN A 29 -17.94 7.53 -22.73
CA GLN A 29 -16.98 7.80 -23.80
C GLN A 29 -15.68 6.98 -23.64
N LEU A 30 -15.31 6.62 -22.40
CA LEU A 30 -14.11 5.84 -22.11
C LEU A 30 -14.47 4.54 -21.37
N SER A 31 -13.78 3.47 -21.70
CA SER A 31 -14.03 2.16 -21.09
C SER A 31 -12.72 1.50 -20.65
N PHE A 32 -12.67 1.09 -19.38
CA PHE A 32 -11.56 0.36 -18.77
C PHE A 32 -12.09 -0.97 -18.23
N VAL A 33 -11.69 -2.08 -18.83
CA VAL A 33 -12.20 -3.41 -18.46
C VAL A 33 -11.05 -4.35 -18.13
N ASP A 34 -10.98 -4.80 -16.89
CA ASP A 34 -10.04 -5.83 -16.45
C ASP A 34 -10.70 -7.22 -16.45
N TYR A 35 -10.07 -8.18 -17.10
CA TYR A 35 -10.46 -9.59 -17.09
C TYR A 35 -9.64 -10.33 -16.02
N ALA A 36 -10.26 -10.65 -14.91
CA ALA A 36 -9.57 -11.30 -13.79
C ALA A 36 -9.72 -12.82 -13.85
N SER A 37 -8.67 -13.54 -14.25
CA SER A 37 -8.50 -14.94 -13.91
C SER A 37 -8.08 -15.09 -12.44
N GLY A 38 -8.57 -16.09 -11.72
CA GLY A 38 -8.51 -16.19 -10.25
C GLY A 38 -7.15 -16.07 -9.55
N LYS A 39 -6.03 -15.97 -10.26
CA LYS A 39 -4.67 -15.93 -9.69
C LYS A 39 -3.80 -14.74 -10.11
N SER A 40 -4.04 -14.05 -11.21
CA SER A 40 -3.23 -12.90 -11.60
C SER A 40 -3.93 -11.60 -11.21
N GLY A 41 -3.29 -10.88 -10.29
CA GLY A 41 -3.79 -9.60 -9.78
C GLY A 41 -3.47 -8.41 -10.68
N ASP A 42 -3.09 -8.64 -11.94
CA ASP A 42 -2.78 -7.55 -12.86
C ASP A 42 -4.06 -6.78 -13.21
N ARG A 43 -4.10 -5.53 -12.77
CA ARG A 43 -5.19 -4.57 -12.97
C ARG A 43 -4.71 -3.45 -13.89
N GLU A 44 -4.24 -3.84 -15.07
CA GLU A 44 -3.64 -2.90 -16.01
C GLU A 44 -4.64 -1.79 -16.39
N GLN A 45 -5.89 -2.16 -16.64
CA GLN A 45 -6.91 -1.17 -17.02
C GLN A 45 -7.30 -0.28 -15.85
N PHE A 46 -7.30 -0.78 -14.62
CA PHE A 46 -7.49 0.05 -13.43
C PHE A 46 -6.36 1.08 -13.26
N GLN A 47 -5.10 0.67 -13.45
CA GLN A 47 -3.98 1.59 -13.39
C GLN A 47 -4.03 2.64 -14.52
N ARG A 48 -4.42 2.21 -15.72
CA ARG A 48 -4.64 3.13 -16.85
C ARG A 48 -5.77 4.11 -16.56
N MET A 49 -6.87 3.66 -15.97
CA MET A 49 -7.98 4.51 -15.54
C MET A 49 -7.51 5.56 -14.53
N LEU A 50 -6.71 5.17 -13.52
CA LEU A 50 -6.14 6.12 -12.55
C LEU A 50 -5.20 7.14 -13.21
N ALA A 51 -4.36 6.70 -14.14
CA ALA A 51 -3.48 7.59 -14.89
C ALA A 51 -4.27 8.56 -15.79
N SER A 52 -5.37 8.11 -16.41
CA SER A 52 -6.28 8.97 -17.17
C SER A 52 -7.01 9.97 -16.28
N ALA A 53 -7.38 9.56 -15.05
CA ALA A 53 -7.93 10.44 -14.03
C ALA A 53 -6.96 11.58 -13.65
N GLU A 54 -5.69 11.27 -13.45
CA GLU A 54 -4.66 12.27 -13.15
C GLU A 54 -4.43 13.27 -14.29
N ARG A 55 -4.67 12.84 -15.53
CA ARG A 55 -4.61 13.73 -16.70
C ARG A 55 -5.93 14.44 -16.99
N HIS A 56 -6.98 14.26 -16.15
CA HIS A 56 -8.32 14.83 -16.33
C HIS A 56 -8.92 14.49 -17.71
N GLU A 57 -8.72 13.26 -18.19
CA GLU A 57 -9.29 12.79 -19.47
C GLU A 57 -10.79 12.48 -19.37
N PHE A 58 -11.35 12.45 -18.16
CA PHE A 58 -12.78 12.30 -17.89
C PHE A 58 -13.19 13.04 -16.61
N ASP A 59 -14.48 13.35 -16.51
CA ASP A 59 -15.06 14.12 -15.41
C ASP A 59 -15.82 13.22 -14.41
N CYS A 60 -16.27 12.05 -14.86
CA CYS A 60 -17.06 11.12 -14.03
C CYS A 60 -16.65 9.68 -14.29
N LEU A 61 -16.44 8.91 -13.20
CA LEU A 61 -16.20 7.48 -13.23
C LEU A 61 -17.47 6.73 -12.81
N ILE A 62 -17.95 5.80 -13.63
CA ILE A 62 -19.03 4.88 -13.28
C ILE A 62 -18.46 3.46 -13.15
N PHE A 63 -18.78 2.79 -12.07
CA PHE A 63 -18.42 1.39 -11.83
C PHE A 63 -19.64 0.58 -11.36
N TRP A 64 -19.57 -0.74 -11.48
CA TRP A 64 -20.72 -1.59 -11.19
C TRP A 64 -21.08 -1.59 -9.70
N SER A 65 -20.13 -1.95 -8.83
CA SER A 65 -20.29 -2.00 -7.38
C SER A 65 -18.94 -1.78 -6.67
N PHE A 66 -18.96 -1.45 -5.39
CA PHE A 66 -17.73 -1.20 -4.61
C PHE A 66 -16.82 -2.43 -4.51
N ASP A 67 -17.39 -3.62 -4.37
CA ASP A 67 -16.63 -4.89 -4.34
C ASP A 67 -16.00 -5.24 -5.70
N ARG A 68 -16.54 -4.69 -6.78
CA ARG A 68 -16.00 -4.85 -8.14
C ARG A 68 -14.96 -3.79 -8.49
N LEU A 69 -14.98 -2.64 -7.81
CA LEU A 69 -13.97 -1.60 -8.01
C LEU A 69 -12.59 -2.05 -7.54
N THR A 70 -12.48 -2.69 -6.36
CA THR A 70 -11.22 -3.25 -5.90
C THR A 70 -11.40 -4.63 -5.23
N ARG A 71 -10.30 -5.42 -5.14
CA ARG A 71 -10.23 -6.67 -4.36
C ARG A 71 -9.48 -6.48 -3.05
N GLU A 72 -8.88 -5.32 -2.86
CA GLU A 72 -7.95 -5.04 -1.77
C GLU A 72 -8.69 -4.75 -0.46
N GLY A 73 -10.00 -4.55 -0.54
CA GLY A 73 -10.86 -4.31 0.61
C GLY A 73 -11.53 -2.93 0.60
N ALA A 74 -12.41 -2.72 1.55
CA ALA A 74 -13.19 -1.48 1.64
C ALA A 74 -12.32 -0.25 1.88
N LEU A 75 -11.21 -0.39 2.61
CA LEU A 75 -10.30 0.71 2.92
C LEU A 75 -9.60 1.23 1.67
N GLU A 76 -9.05 0.33 0.87
CA GLU A 76 -8.36 0.66 -0.38
C GLU A 76 -9.33 1.27 -1.38
N THR A 77 -10.53 0.70 -1.50
CA THR A 77 -11.61 1.27 -2.34
C THR A 77 -11.83 2.74 -2.04
N LEU A 78 -11.86 3.07 -0.76
CA LEU A 78 -12.14 4.41 -0.31
C LEU A 78 -10.96 5.37 -0.43
N GLN A 79 -9.74 4.89 -0.38
CA GLN A 79 -8.56 5.67 -0.73
C GLN A 79 -8.59 6.07 -2.22
N TYR A 80 -8.99 5.14 -3.10
CA TYR A 80 -9.14 5.43 -4.53
C TYR A 80 -10.26 6.44 -4.79
N LEU A 81 -11.42 6.29 -4.15
CA LEU A 81 -12.52 7.26 -4.28
C LEU A 81 -12.14 8.64 -3.76
N LYS A 82 -11.42 8.71 -2.63
CA LYS A 82 -10.89 9.97 -2.12
C LYS A 82 -9.89 10.61 -3.08
N ARG A 83 -9.05 9.80 -3.75
CA ARG A 83 -8.13 10.29 -4.78
C ARG A 83 -8.87 10.91 -5.94
N LEU A 84 -9.93 10.24 -6.47
CA LEU A 84 -10.79 10.78 -7.52
C LEU A 84 -11.46 12.09 -7.08
N ASP A 85 -11.98 12.14 -5.84
CA ASP A 85 -12.58 13.33 -5.27
C ASP A 85 -11.58 14.50 -5.16
N THR A 86 -10.33 14.22 -4.76
CA THR A 86 -9.26 15.23 -4.72
C THR A 86 -8.91 15.77 -6.11
N LEU A 87 -9.03 14.94 -7.15
CA LEU A 87 -8.88 15.31 -8.55
C LEU A 87 -10.12 16.03 -9.13
N GLY A 88 -11.19 16.19 -8.33
CA GLY A 88 -12.43 16.81 -8.81
C GLY A 88 -13.26 15.91 -9.74
N ILE A 89 -12.98 14.60 -9.78
CA ILE A 89 -13.67 13.62 -10.61
C ILE A 89 -14.84 13.04 -9.83
N ALA A 90 -16.05 13.19 -10.35
CA ALA A 90 -17.25 12.56 -9.81
C ALA A 90 -17.19 11.04 -9.99
N TRP A 91 -17.84 10.30 -9.10
CA TRP A 91 -17.95 8.85 -9.24
C TRP A 91 -19.35 8.36 -8.84
N LYS A 92 -19.79 7.27 -9.49
CA LYS A 92 -21.10 6.66 -9.27
C LYS A 92 -21.00 5.14 -9.29
N SER A 93 -21.73 4.49 -8.39
CA SER A 93 -21.98 3.04 -8.42
C SER A 93 -23.32 2.77 -9.09
N VAL A 94 -23.37 1.74 -9.94
CA VAL A 94 -24.62 1.32 -10.57
C VAL A 94 -25.54 0.63 -9.57
N THR A 95 -24.99 -0.25 -8.74
CA THR A 95 -25.76 -1.04 -7.77
C THR A 95 -26.04 -0.31 -6.47
N GLU A 96 -25.23 0.70 -6.13
CA GLU A 96 -25.38 1.53 -4.93
C GLU A 96 -25.57 3.02 -5.28
N PRO A 97 -26.68 3.41 -5.93
CA PRO A 97 -26.86 4.79 -6.41
C PRO A 97 -26.98 5.83 -5.30
N TYR A 98 -27.25 5.40 -4.06
CA TYR A 98 -27.24 6.26 -2.88
C TYR A 98 -25.83 6.62 -2.40
N LEU A 99 -24.80 5.93 -2.92
CA LEU A 99 -23.37 6.14 -2.62
C LEU A 99 -22.69 6.83 -3.82
N ASP A 100 -23.18 7.99 -4.17
CA ASP A 100 -22.69 8.83 -5.26
C ASP A 100 -21.78 9.94 -4.68
N SER A 101 -20.73 10.34 -5.40
CA SER A 101 -19.83 11.43 -5.01
C SER A 101 -20.53 12.79 -4.88
N CYS A 102 -21.68 12.95 -5.47
CA CYS A 102 -22.52 14.15 -5.41
C CYS A 102 -23.71 13.99 -4.46
N GLY A 103 -23.88 12.81 -3.84
CA GLY A 103 -25.01 12.51 -2.97
C GLY A 103 -24.83 13.01 -1.52
N PRO A 104 -25.96 13.14 -0.78
CA PRO A 104 -25.94 13.64 0.59
C PRO A 104 -25.21 12.72 1.59
N PHE A 105 -24.97 11.47 1.22
CA PHE A 105 -24.27 10.48 2.05
C PHE A 105 -22.74 10.45 1.83
N LYS A 106 -22.19 11.24 0.92
CA LYS A 106 -20.74 11.30 0.64
C LYS A 106 -19.91 11.50 1.89
N ASP A 107 -20.24 12.54 2.68
CA ASP A 107 -19.46 12.90 3.88
C ASP A 107 -19.57 11.83 4.97
N VAL A 108 -20.74 11.22 5.11
CA VAL A 108 -20.96 10.11 6.05
C VAL A 108 -20.11 8.89 5.65
N MET A 109 -20.07 8.55 4.37
CA MET A 109 -19.23 7.45 3.88
C MET A 109 -17.74 7.73 4.12
N ILE A 110 -17.26 8.93 3.76
CA ILE A 110 -15.87 9.32 3.97
C ILE A 110 -15.51 9.20 5.46
N ALA A 111 -16.40 9.64 6.37
CA ALA A 111 -16.19 9.54 7.80
C ALA A 111 -16.17 8.08 8.30
N MET A 112 -17.08 7.22 7.82
CA MET A 112 -17.10 5.78 8.15
C MET A 112 -15.82 5.09 7.70
N ILE A 113 -15.30 5.40 6.52
CA ILE A 113 -14.09 4.85 5.96
C ILE A 113 -12.85 5.31 6.71
N ALA A 114 -12.76 6.59 7.03
CA ALA A 114 -11.68 7.14 7.83
C ALA A 114 -11.63 6.46 9.22
N THR A 115 -12.80 6.20 9.80
CA THR A 115 -12.92 5.52 11.08
C THR A 115 -12.50 4.05 10.98
N ALA A 116 -12.97 3.33 9.97
CA ALA A 116 -12.58 1.93 9.74
C ALA A 116 -11.06 1.82 9.50
N ALA A 117 -10.48 2.72 8.71
CA ALA A 117 -9.04 2.78 8.47
C ALA A 117 -8.23 3.04 9.74
N LYS A 118 -8.74 3.91 10.62
CA LYS A 118 -8.11 4.16 11.92
C LYS A 118 -8.15 2.91 12.80
N MET A 119 -9.30 2.25 12.90
CA MET A 119 -9.45 1.02 13.68
C MET A 119 -8.56 -0.12 13.19
N GLU A 120 -8.41 -0.29 11.87
CA GLU A 120 -7.51 -1.29 11.29
C GLU A 120 -6.04 -1.02 11.66
N ARG A 121 -5.58 0.23 11.54
CA ARG A 121 -4.22 0.62 11.97
C ARG A 121 -3.99 0.39 13.47
N GLU A 122 -4.97 0.69 14.30
CA GLU A 122 -4.88 0.46 15.74
C GLU A 122 -4.81 -1.04 16.07
N ARG A 123 -5.63 -1.88 15.41
CA ARG A 123 -5.58 -3.34 15.53
C ARG A 123 -4.24 -3.91 15.08
N MET A 124 -3.71 -3.43 13.96
CA MET A 124 -2.40 -3.86 13.44
C MET A 124 -1.28 -3.47 14.41
N SER A 125 -1.28 -2.23 14.91
CA SER A 125 -0.33 -1.76 15.93
C SER A 125 -0.39 -2.60 17.21
N ALA A 126 -1.59 -2.89 17.70
CA ALA A 126 -1.79 -3.74 18.88
C ALA A 126 -1.25 -5.16 18.64
N ARG A 127 -1.50 -5.75 17.46
CA ARG A 127 -0.97 -7.07 17.08
C ARG A 127 0.54 -7.10 17.05
N VAL A 128 1.17 -6.08 16.45
CA VAL A 128 2.63 -5.95 16.40
C VAL A 128 3.21 -5.79 17.81
N LYS A 129 2.62 -4.93 18.66
CA LYS A 129 3.05 -4.73 20.05
C LYS A 129 2.95 -6.04 20.86
N ALA A 130 1.85 -6.77 20.74
CA ALA A 130 1.66 -8.06 21.39
C ALA A 130 2.69 -9.10 20.89
N GLY A 131 2.95 -9.15 19.58
CA GLY A 131 3.98 -10.00 18.99
C GLY A 131 5.37 -9.68 19.53
N MET A 132 5.74 -8.40 19.60
CA MET A 132 7.03 -7.97 20.15
C MET A 132 7.16 -8.26 21.65
N ALA A 133 6.08 -8.07 22.43
CA ALA A 133 6.07 -8.42 23.86
C ALA A 133 6.30 -9.93 24.06
N ARG A 134 5.64 -10.78 23.24
CA ARG A 134 5.85 -12.22 23.27
C ARG A 134 7.30 -12.59 22.95
N ILE A 135 7.88 -11.97 21.91
CA ILE A 135 9.26 -12.26 21.51
C ILE A 135 10.25 -11.83 22.59
N LYS A 136 10.00 -10.72 23.29
CA LYS A 136 10.83 -10.29 24.44
C LYS A 136 10.82 -11.30 25.60
N LEU A 137 9.68 -11.97 25.83
CA LEU A 137 9.52 -12.94 26.92
C LEU A 137 10.02 -14.35 26.56
N HIS A 138 9.76 -14.79 25.32
CA HIS A 138 9.98 -16.18 24.89
C HIS A 138 11.03 -16.33 23.79
N GLY A 139 11.64 -15.23 23.32
CA GLY A 139 12.55 -15.24 22.19
C GLY A 139 11.85 -15.36 20.83
N THR A 140 12.64 -15.28 19.77
CA THR A 140 12.16 -15.48 18.39
C THR A 140 12.00 -16.97 18.10
N ARG A 141 11.08 -17.34 17.19
CA ARG A 141 10.87 -18.75 16.77
C ARG A 141 12.11 -19.38 16.14
N THR A 142 13.01 -18.60 15.59
CA THR A 142 14.25 -19.02 14.93
C THR A 142 15.49 -18.91 15.83
N GLY A 143 15.35 -18.44 17.08
CA GLY A 143 16.47 -18.18 17.99
C GLY A 143 17.32 -16.95 17.67
N ASN A 144 17.04 -16.27 16.56
CA ASN A 144 17.79 -15.09 16.16
C ASN A 144 17.43 -13.88 17.03
N PRO A 145 18.37 -13.00 17.39
CA PRO A 145 18.09 -11.77 18.12
C PRO A 145 17.19 -10.82 17.30
N ILE A 146 16.39 -10.00 18.01
CA ILE A 146 15.52 -9.00 17.38
C ILE A 146 16.38 -7.84 16.91
N GLY A 147 16.16 -7.40 15.67
CA GLY A 147 16.80 -6.23 15.09
C GLY A 147 17.93 -6.57 14.13
N ARG A 148 18.62 -5.53 13.70
CA ARG A 148 19.79 -5.69 12.83
C ARG A 148 20.90 -6.39 13.62
N PRO A 149 21.55 -7.43 13.09
CA PRO A 149 22.68 -8.07 13.75
C PRO A 149 23.73 -7.01 14.12
N ALA A 150 24.17 -7.02 15.37
CA ALA A 150 25.23 -6.14 15.79
C ALA A 150 26.54 -6.60 15.15
N ILE A 151 27.16 -5.75 14.36
CA ILE A 151 28.51 -5.98 13.84
C ILE A 151 29.45 -5.63 14.98
N ASN A 152 30.08 -6.62 15.58
CA ASN A 152 31.07 -6.38 16.64
C ASN A 152 32.50 -6.51 16.06
N LEU A 153 33.06 -5.40 15.64
CA LEU A 153 34.41 -5.30 15.11
C LEU A 153 35.36 -4.61 16.13
N SER A 154 34.96 -4.49 17.38
CA SER A 154 35.73 -3.74 18.38
C SER A 154 37.17 -4.27 18.53
N ALA A 155 37.35 -5.60 18.60
CA ALA A 155 38.67 -6.21 18.67
C ALA A 155 39.53 -5.89 17.45
N GLN A 156 38.97 -5.98 16.26
CA GLN A 156 39.68 -5.65 15.02
C GLN A 156 40.03 -4.16 14.92
N CYS A 157 39.13 -3.28 15.37
CA CYS A 157 39.41 -1.85 15.45
C CYS A 157 40.61 -1.56 16.37
N GLN A 158 40.67 -2.23 17.53
CA GLN A 158 41.76 -2.06 18.49
C GLN A 158 43.11 -2.58 17.96
N GLU A 159 43.11 -3.73 17.31
CA GLU A 159 44.28 -4.34 16.71
C GLU A 159 44.89 -3.45 15.62
N LEU A 160 44.02 -2.98 14.70
CA LEU A 160 44.40 -2.05 13.63
C LEU A 160 44.88 -0.69 14.20
N ARG A 161 44.34 -0.26 15.34
CA ARG A 161 44.79 0.96 16.00
C ARG A 161 46.16 0.78 16.62
N LYS A 162 46.43 -0.36 17.25
CA LYS A 162 47.75 -0.72 17.80
C LYS A 162 48.85 -0.81 16.73
N SER A 163 48.48 -1.20 15.51
CA SER A 163 49.37 -1.21 14.33
C SER A 163 49.63 0.20 13.75
N GLY A 164 49.15 1.27 14.38
CA GLY A 164 49.42 2.66 14.00
C GLY A 164 48.50 3.23 12.95
N LYS A 165 47.44 2.52 12.53
CA LYS A 165 46.50 3.02 11.51
C LYS A 165 45.60 4.14 12.04
N THR A 166 45.27 5.09 11.18
CA THR A 166 44.36 6.18 11.51
C THR A 166 42.89 5.69 11.48
N MET A 167 41.98 6.37 12.19
CA MET A 167 40.53 6.02 12.21
C MET A 167 39.92 5.94 10.81
N LYS A 168 40.33 6.82 9.88
CA LYS A 168 39.86 6.81 8.48
C LYS A 168 40.35 5.55 7.74
N GLN A 169 41.58 5.12 7.95
CA GLN A 169 42.14 3.91 7.35
C GLN A 169 41.45 2.65 7.90
N ILE A 170 41.20 2.57 9.21
CA ILE A 170 40.49 1.49 9.86
C ILE A 170 39.04 1.40 9.34
N ALA A 171 38.36 2.53 9.25
CA ALA A 171 37.01 2.58 8.71
C ALA A 171 36.93 2.07 7.28
N LYS A 172 37.88 2.46 6.41
CA LYS A 172 37.96 2.00 5.02
C LYS A 172 38.24 0.51 4.92
N GLU A 173 39.16 -0.01 5.74
CA GLU A 173 39.55 -1.42 5.73
C GLU A 173 38.46 -2.36 6.23
N LEU A 174 37.75 -1.95 7.28
CA LEU A 174 36.65 -2.73 7.86
C LEU A 174 35.28 -2.48 7.20
N GLY A 175 35.20 -1.57 6.22
CA GLY A 175 33.93 -1.25 5.53
C GLY A 175 32.88 -0.61 6.44
N VAL A 176 33.30 0.13 7.47
CA VAL A 176 32.40 0.78 8.45
C VAL A 176 32.57 2.31 8.41
N SER A 177 31.63 3.02 9.05
CA SER A 177 31.78 4.48 9.17
C SER A 177 32.89 4.87 10.16
N PRO A 178 33.57 6.02 9.95
CA PRO A 178 34.54 6.54 10.94
C PRO A 178 33.90 6.76 12.32
N ALA A 179 32.65 7.12 12.39
CA ALA A 179 31.92 7.25 13.66
C ALA A 179 31.80 5.92 14.40
N TYR A 180 31.58 4.80 13.69
CA TYR A 180 31.60 3.47 14.30
C TYR A 180 32.94 3.16 14.92
N VAL A 181 34.05 3.43 14.24
CA VAL A 181 35.39 3.20 14.74
C VAL A 181 35.65 4.05 16.00
N CYS A 182 35.25 5.30 16.00
CA CYS A 182 35.37 6.20 17.14
C CYS A 182 34.64 5.69 18.39
N THR A 183 33.40 5.19 18.20
CA THR A 183 32.58 4.67 19.33
C THR A 183 33.12 3.36 19.91
N HIS A 184 33.84 2.54 19.12
CA HIS A 184 34.29 1.21 19.49
C HIS A 184 35.83 1.12 19.79
N LEU A 185 36.54 2.23 19.61
CA LEU A 185 37.86 2.40 20.16
C LEU A 185 37.71 2.88 21.61
N ALA A 186 37.94 2.03 22.58
CA ALA A 186 38.09 2.48 23.96
C ALA A 186 39.17 3.59 24.05
N PRO A 187 39.03 4.60 24.93
CA PRO A 187 40.11 5.54 25.17
C PRO A 187 41.34 4.73 25.56
N LEU A 188 42.48 4.98 24.93
CA LEU A 188 43.77 4.47 25.34
C LEU A 188 44.11 5.22 26.64
N GLU A 189 43.96 4.54 27.76
CA GLU A 189 44.61 4.98 29.04
C GLU A 189 46.11 5.02 28.90
#